data_fae0ba7f28231da9e45ff71faa45e09f
#
_entry.id   fae0ba7f28231da9e45ff71faa45e09f
#
_cell.length_a   1.000
_cell.length_b   1.000
_cell.length_c   1.000
_cell.angle_alpha   90.00
_cell.angle_beta   90.00
_cell.angle_gamma   90.00
#
_symmetry.space_group_name_H-M   'P 1'
#
loop_
_entity.id
_entity.type
_entity.pdbx_description
1 polymer ?
#
loop_
_entity_poly.entity_id
_entity_poly.type
_entity_poly.pdbx_seq_one_letter_code
_entity_poly.pdbx_strand_id
1 'polypeptide(L)'
;MTQFRRTGAAVAAVLLLGSMTLAERQTQARPVAVLRAATRPDHVLIVVLENKRYDAVIGHRKAPWVNELAAGGANLTHFYAETHPSQPNYLALFSGSTQGVRDNKCPHNLGARPNLGRQLIDAGYSFTGYSEDLPRPGWRGCTHGGHGGYVRRHVPWVNFSNVPASASQPYTAFPRDYRKLPTVAFVIPNLCHDMHDCPKANADAWLRKEFARYVAWAKTHNSLFVLTFDEDNQTDGNHIPTVVAGAGIKPSRYPARATHYGLLRTLQDMYGLRPTGLSAGAAPLRGVRVGR
;
A
#
# COMPACT_ATOMS: atom_id res chain seq x y z
N MET A 1 -60.38 -91.13 40.04
CA MET A 1 -60.68 -90.26 41.15
C MET A 1 -60.28 -88.85 40.77
N THR A 2 -61.23 -87.99 40.76
CA THR A 2 -61.27 -86.53 40.71
C THR A 2 -60.48 -85.81 39.62
N GLN A 3 -61.23 -85.47 38.56
CA GLN A 3 -60.86 -84.46 37.56
C GLN A 3 -61.01 -83.05 38.13
N PHE A 4 -60.12 -82.17 37.77
CA PHE A 4 -60.35 -80.73 37.86
C PHE A 4 -60.12 -80.06 36.50
N ARG A 5 -61.17 -79.57 35.92
CA ARG A 5 -61.20 -78.70 34.74
C ARG A 5 -60.67 -77.32 35.11
N ARG A 6 -59.85 -76.77 34.30
CA ARG A 6 -59.53 -75.28 34.34
C ARG A 6 -59.90 -74.67 33.00
N THR A 7 -60.82 -73.75 33.12
CA THR A 7 -61.27 -72.85 32.05
C THR A 7 -60.23 -71.86 31.74
N GLY A 8 -59.87 -71.74 30.47
CA GLY A 8 -58.96 -70.72 29.97
C GLY A 8 -59.69 -69.41 29.65
N ALA A 9 -59.19 -68.33 30.16
CA ALA A 9 -59.60 -67.00 29.75
C ALA A 9 -58.64 -66.46 28.67
N ALA A 10 -59.17 -66.16 27.50
CA ALA A 10 -58.42 -65.55 26.43
C ALA A 10 -58.26 -64.05 26.74
N VAL A 11 -57.05 -63.54 26.82
CA VAL A 11 -56.72 -62.12 26.88
C VAL A 11 -56.36 -61.66 25.46
N ALA A 12 -57.19 -60.86 24.90
CA ALA A 12 -56.90 -60.16 23.63
C ALA A 12 -55.93 -59.05 23.86
N ALA A 13 -54.71 -59.20 23.38
CA ALA A 13 -53.73 -58.13 23.35
C ALA A 13 -53.97 -57.20 22.14
N VAL A 14 -54.41 -55.99 22.41
CA VAL A 14 -54.47 -54.90 21.39
C VAL A 14 -53.10 -54.34 21.19
N LEU A 15 -52.49 -54.59 20.02
CA LEU A 15 -51.26 -53.96 19.58
C LEU A 15 -51.56 -52.59 19.05
N LEU A 16 -51.26 -51.53 19.83
CA LEU A 16 -51.21 -50.14 19.36
C LEU A 16 -49.89 -49.94 18.59
N LEU A 17 -49.96 -49.95 17.27
CA LEU A 17 -48.87 -49.49 16.39
C LEU A 17 -48.75 -47.97 16.50
N GLY A 18 -47.87 -47.49 17.34
CA GLY A 18 -47.45 -46.11 17.37
C GLY A 18 -46.61 -45.75 16.13
N SER A 19 -47.21 -44.99 15.22
CA SER A 19 -46.48 -44.41 14.10
C SER A 19 -45.50 -43.33 14.62
N MET A 20 -44.22 -43.69 14.76
CA MET A 20 -43.17 -42.67 14.96
C MET A 20 -42.92 -41.99 13.62
N THR A 21 -43.43 -40.78 13.47
CA THR A 21 -43.01 -39.87 12.43
C THR A 21 -41.58 -39.40 12.69
N LEU A 22 -40.63 -39.90 11.88
CA LEU A 22 -39.28 -39.36 11.80
C LEU A 22 -39.39 -37.91 11.30
N ALA A 23 -39.35 -36.93 12.24
CA ALA A 23 -39.10 -35.57 11.88
C ALA A 23 -37.68 -35.48 11.32
N GLU A 24 -37.53 -35.43 10.00
CA GLU A 24 -36.30 -35.06 9.32
C GLU A 24 -35.90 -33.64 9.80
N ARG A 25 -34.91 -33.59 10.69
CA ARG A 25 -34.20 -32.35 10.96
C ARG A 25 -33.45 -31.99 9.69
N GLN A 26 -34.09 -31.19 8.83
CA GLN A 26 -33.36 -30.43 7.80
C GLN A 26 -32.38 -29.53 8.54
N THR A 27 -31.14 -29.96 8.65
CA THR A 27 -30.02 -29.08 8.96
C THR A 27 -29.89 -28.09 7.81
N GLN A 28 -30.52 -26.92 7.95
CA GLN A 28 -30.22 -25.78 7.08
C GLN A 28 -28.72 -25.53 7.19
N ALA A 29 -27.98 -25.94 6.17
CA ALA A 29 -26.60 -25.56 5.96
C ALA A 29 -26.57 -24.03 5.97
N ARG A 30 -26.00 -23.43 7.03
CA ARG A 30 -25.70 -22.01 7.05
C ARG A 30 -24.87 -21.72 5.80
N PRO A 31 -25.23 -20.71 5.00
CA PRO A 31 -24.40 -20.35 3.86
C PRO A 31 -23.01 -20.06 4.41
N VAL A 32 -22.03 -20.84 3.99
CA VAL A 32 -20.61 -20.56 4.23
C VAL A 32 -20.41 -19.19 3.60
N ALA A 33 -20.20 -18.17 4.46
CA ALA A 33 -19.82 -16.86 3.98
C ALA A 33 -18.54 -17.09 3.18
N VAL A 34 -18.66 -17.06 1.86
CA VAL A 34 -17.50 -17.00 0.97
C VAL A 34 -16.73 -15.77 1.42
N LEU A 35 -15.64 -16.00 2.15
CA LEU A 35 -14.69 -14.95 2.48
C LEU A 35 -14.30 -14.33 1.14
N ARG A 36 -14.87 -13.16 0.81
CA ARG A 36 -14.41 -12.39 -0.33
C ARG A 36 -12.91 -12.25 -0.11
N ALA A 37 -12.12 -12.85 -0.99
CA ALA A 37 -10.69 -12.62 -1.03
C ALA A 37 -10.50 -11.11 -0.98
N ALA A 38 -9.62 -10.63 -0.11
CA ALA A 38 -9.31 -9.22 0.01
C ALA A 38 -9.08 -8.69 -1.41
N THR A 39 -9.95 -7.78 -1.87
CA THR A 39 -9.87 -7.30 -3.24
C THR A 39 -8.60 -6.48 -3.35
N ARG A 40 -7.70 -6.87 -4.27
CA ARG A 40 -6.52 -6.06 -4.61
C ARG A 40 -6.96 -4.65 -4.96
N PRO A 41 -6.21 -3.61 -4.54
CA PRO A 41 -6.49 -2.27 -5.01
C PRO A 41 -6.39 -2.19 -6.53
N ASP A 42 -7.33 -1.46 -7.15
CA ASP A 42 -7.26 -1.19 -8.57
C ASP A 42 -6.09 -0.24 -8.87
N HIS A 43 -5.87 0.74 -7.96
CA HIS A 43 -4.79 1.69 -8.04
C HIS A 43 -4.16 1.95 -6.65
N VAL A 44 -2.84 1.97 -6.59
CA VAL A 44 -2.08 2.49 -5.45
C VAL A 44 -1.20 3.63 -5.92
N LEU A 45 -1.47 4.84 -5.41
CA LEU A 45 -0.69 6.03 -5.69
C LEU A 45 0.23 6.32 -4.50
N ILE A 46 1.52 6.38 -4.75
CA ILE A 46 2.55 6.61 -3.73
C ILE A 46 3.26 7.92 -4.04
N VAL A 47 3.23 8.86 -3.11
CA VAL A 47 3.96 10.13 -3.17
C VAL A 47 5.08 10.08 -2.16
N VAL A 48 6.31 10.36 -2.60
CA VAL A 48 7.49 10.35 -1.72
C VAL A 48 8.03 11.77 -1.62
N LEU A 49 8.17 12.24 -0.39
CA LEU A 49 8.69 13.57 -0.04
C LEU A 49 10.08 13.44 0.64
N GLU A 50 10.68 14.58 0.98
CA GLU A 50 12.09 14.68 1.33
C GLU A 50 12.35 15.24 2.73
N ASN A 51 13.30 14.56 3.40
CA ASN A 51 14.12 15.06 4.52
C ASN A 51 13.32 15.70 5.66
N LYS A 52 12.21 15.09 6.10
CA LYS A 52 11.49 15.61 7.27
C LYS A 52 11.17 14.51 8.27
N ARG A 53 11.58 14.74 9.53
CA ARG A 53 11.16 13.89 10.65
C ARG A 53 9.67 14.01 10.91
N TYR A 54 9.13 13.01 11.58
CA TYR A 54 7.71 12.84 11.85
C TYR A 54 7.05 14.08 12.47
N ASP A 55 7.58 14.57 13.59
CA ASP A 55 7.03 15.71 14.35
C ASP A 55 7.25 17.08 13.67
N ALA A 56 8.16 17.15 12.71
CA ALA A 56 8.33 18.34 11.90
C ALA A 56 7.20 18.54 10.87
N VAL A 57 6.36 17.51 10.65
CA VAL A 57 5.23 17.54 9.71
C VAL A 57 3.92 17.23 10.42
N ILE A 58 3.83 16.11 11.12
CA ILE A 58 2.62 15.70 11.84
C ILE A 58 2.46 16.57 13.11
N GLY A 59 1.33 17.23 13.19
CA GLY A 59 1.05 18.23 14.23
C GLY A 59 1.56 19.64 13.92
N HIS A 60 2.31 19.84 12.84
CA HIS A 60 2.87 21.15 12.52
C HIS A 60 1.91 22.04 11.75
N ARG A 61 1.70 23.30 12.21
CA ARG A 61 0.74 24.26 11.64
C ARG A 61 0.96 24.63 10.16
N LYS A 62 2.17 24.45 9.62
CA LYS A 62 2.51 24.71 8.22
C LYS A 62 2.30 23.50 7.29
N ALA A 63 1.70 22.41 7.78
CA ALA A 63 1.33 21.24 7.00
C ALA A 63 -0.14 20.83 7.29
N PRO A 64 -1.12 21.76 7.12
CA PRO A 64 -2.50 21.51 7.52
C PRO A 64 -3.15 20.37 6.75
N TRP A 65 -2.91 20.25 5.44
CA TRP A 65 -3.49 19.17 4.64
C TRP A 65 -2.89 17.80 4.98
N VAL A 66 -1.58 17.72 5.20
CA VAL A 66 -0.94 16.46 5.63
C VAL A 66 -1.49 16.03 7.00
N ASN A 67 -1.78 16.98 7.91
CA ASN A 67 -2.40 16.67 9.19
C ASN A 67 -3.86 16.22 9.03
N GLU A 68 -4.64 16.82 8.12
CA GLU A 68 -5.97 16.35 7.75
C GLU A 68 -5.92 14.92 7.19
N LEU A 69 -4.98 14.66 6.30
CA LEU A 69 -4.75 13.33 5.73
C LEU A 69 -4.40 12.31 6.83
N ALA A 70 -3.53 12.65 7.76
CA ALA A 70 -3.14 11.81 8.88
C ALA A 70 -4.30 11.53 9.86
N ALA A 71 -5.17 12.51 10.08
CA ALA A 71 -6.37 12.34 10.90
C ALA A 71 -7.45 11.49 10.21
N GLY A 72 -7.55 11.60 8.89
CA GLY A 72 -8.55 10.89 8.06
C GLY A 72 -8.08 9.55 7.47
N GLY A 73 -6.87 9.10 7.77
CA GLY A 73 -6.25 7.88 7.27
C GLY A 73 -5.55 7.04 8.33
N ALA A 74 -4.80 6.06 7.90
CA ALA A 74 -3.90 5.28 8.73
C ALA A 74 -2.58 6.06 8.91
N ASN A 75 -2.41 6.71 10.05
CA ASN A 75 -1.17 7.37 10.43
C ASN A 75 -0.22 6.37 11.07
N LEU A 76 0.88 6.02 10.38
CA LEU A 76 1.88 5.07 10.85
C LEU A 76 2.88 5.80 11.76
N THR A 77 2.59 5.82 13.06
CA THR A 77 3.28 6.68 14.03
C THR A 77 4.70 6.21 14.41
N HIS A 78 5.15 5.05 13.92
CA HIS A 78 6.50 4.51 14.10
C HIS A 78 7.03 3.97 12.77
N PHE A 79 7.05 4.84 11.77
CA PHE A 79 7.62 4.51 10.47
C PHE A 79 9.02 5.12 10.33
N TYR A 80 9.97 4.34 9.84
CA TYR A 80 11.38 4.71 9.78
C TYR A 80 11.94 4.48 8.38
N ALA A 81 12.82 5.36 7.94
CA ALA A 81 13.64 5.15 6.76
C ALA A 81 14.83 4.22 7.08
N GLU A 82 15.54 3.80 6.05
CA GLU A 82 16.59 2.78 6.18
C GLU A 82 17.96 3.37 6.51
N THR A 83 18.29 4.53 5.94
CA THR A 83 19.62 5.12 6.02
C THR A 83 19.64 6.60 5.62
N HIS A 84 20.83 7.18 5.51
CA HIS A 84 21.16 8.44 4.87
C HIS A 84 22.28 8.21 3.85
N PRO A 85 22.36 9.01 2.76
CA PRO A 85 21.43 10.04 2.31
C PRO A 85 20.22 9.48 1.54
N SER A 86 19.46 10.35 0.85
CA SER A 86 18.17 10.07 0.21
C SER A 86 18.16 8.88 -0.76
N GLN A 87 19.03 8.87 -1.77
CA GLN A 87 18.94 7.92 -2.90
C GLN A 87 18.88 6.44 -2.48
N PRO A 88 19.66 5.94 -1.52
CA PRO A 88 19.52 4.58 -0.99
C PRO A 88 18.11 4.23 -0.49
N ASN A 89 17.39 5.18 0.10
CA ASN A 89 16.04 4.96 0.63
C ASN A 89 15.01 4.78 -0.47
N TYR A 90 15.10 5.58 -1.55
CA TYR A 90 14.27 5.37 -2.74
C TYR A 90 14.50 3.99 -3.36
N LEU A 91 15.77 3.54 -3.42
CA LEU A 91 16.11 2.21 -3.92
C LEU A 91 15.58 1.11 -2.99
N ALA A 92 15.68 1.30 -1.67
CA ALA A 92 15.15 0.38 -0.66
C ALA A 92 13.64 0.20 -0.82
N LEU A 93 12.89 1.31 -0.92
CA LEU A 93 11.45 1.30 -1.15
C LEU A 93 11.06 0.61 -2.46
N PHE A 94 11.84 0.80 -3.53
CA PHE A 94 11.50 0.31 -4.85
C PHE A 94 11.98 -1.11 -5.15
N SER A 95 13.02 -1.59 -4.44
CA SER A 95 13.65 -2.88 -4.78
C SER A 95 13.93 -3.81 -3.60
N GLY A 96 13.67 -3.35 -2.37
CA GLY A 96 13.99 -4.11 -1.16
C GLY A 96 15.48 -4.08 -0.79
N SER A 97 16.25 -3.19 -1.40
CA SER A 97 17.69 -3.06 -1.16
C SER A 97 18.18 -1.67 -1.54
N THR A 98 19.14 -1.13 -0.82
CA THR A 98 19.87 0.08 -1.22
C THR A 98 20.74 -0.15 -2.47
N GLN A 99 20.82 -1.39 -2.96
CA GLN A 99 21.60 -1.84 -4.12
C GLN A 99 23.12 -1.57 -3.97
N GLY A 100 23.60 -1.36 -2.74
CA GLY A 100 24.97 -0.99 -2.43
C GLY A 100 25.28 0.50 -2.64
N VAL A 101 24.29 1.29 -3.03
CA VAL A 101 24.39 2.76 -3.14
C VAL A 101 24.42 3.36 -1.74
N ARG A 102 25.35 4.34 -1.52
CA ARG A 102 25.57 5.01 -0.24
C ARG A 102 25.72 6.52 -0.38
N ASP A 103 25.34 7.06 -1.53
CA ASP A 103 25.47 8.47 -1.86
C ASP A 103 24.34 8.96 -2.77
N ASN A 104 24.31 10.26 -3.03
CA ASN A 104 23.36 10.93 -3.93
C ASN A 104 23.96 11.19 -5.32
N LYS A 105 25.04 10.49 -5.68
CA LYS A 105 25.66 10.68 -7.00
C LYS A 105 24.74 10.24 -8.14
N CYS A 106 24.93 10.83 -9.27
CA CYS A 106 24.20 10.54 -10.50
C CYS A 106 25.16 10.49 -11.69
N PRO A 107 25.02 9.51 -12.56
CA PRO A 107 24.01 8.44 -12.58
C PRO A 107 24.43 7.19 -11.79
N HIS A 108 23.46 6.49 -11.19
CA HIS A 108 23.61 5.09 -10.88
C HIS A 108 22.94 4.24 -11.98
N ASN A 109 23.59 3.16 -12.42
CA ASN A 109 23.07 2.22 -13.41
C ASN A 109 23.15 0.82 -12.81
N LEU A 110 22.00 0.31 -12.32
CA LEU A 110 21.93 -0.90 -11.51
C LEU A 110 21.69 -2.18 -12.32
N GLY A 111 21.53 -2.05 -13.65
CA GLY A 111 21.23 -3.21 -14.50
C GLY A 111 19.83 -3.79 -14.28
N ALA A 112 19.64 -5.05 -14.65
CA ALA A 112 18.35 -5.74 -14.61
C ALA A 112 18.10 -6.42 -13.24
N ARG A 113 18.35 -5.71 -12.14
CA ARG A 113 18.13 -6.24 -10.79
C ARG A 113 16.64 -6.29 -10.45
N PRO A 114 16.19 -7.18 -9.52
CA PRO A 114 14.82 -7.24 -9.07
C PRO A 114 14.32 -5.90 -8.51
N ASN A 115 13.12 -5.49 -8.91
CA ASN A 115 12.47 -4.26 -8.45
C ASN A 115 10.95 -4.36 -8.65
N LEU A 116 10.19 -3.54 -7.93
CA LEU A 116 8.74 -3.54 -7.94
C LEU A 116 8.14 -3.28 -9.33
N GLY A 117 8.71 -2.32 -10.07
CA GLY A 117 8.20 -1.97 -11.41
C GLY A 117 8.27 -3.15 -12.36
N ARG A 118 9.40 -3.87 -12.40
CA ARG A 118 9.56 -5.07 -13.21
C ARG A 118 8.62 -6.18 -12.75
N GLN A 119 8.53 -6.42 -11.43
CA GLN A 119 7.65 -7.45 -10.88
C GLN A 119 6.18 -7.25 -11.25
N LEU A 120 5.69 -6.00 -11.16
CA LEU A 120 4.33 -5.66 -11.56
C LEU A 120 4.09 -5.96 -13.03
N ILE A 121 4.98 -5.50 -13.91
CA ILE A 121 4.89 -5.72 -15.36
C ILE A 121 4.90 -7.22 -15.70
N ASP A 122 5.79 -8.00 -15.08
CA ASP A 122 5.86 -9.46 -15.29
C ASP A 122 4.60 -10.18 -14.83
N ALA A 123 3.93 -9.67 -13.80
CA ALA A 123 2.67 -10.19 -13.29
C ALA A 123 1.42 -9.68 -14.05
N GLY A 124 1.60 -8.92 -15.13
CA GLY A 124 0.51 -8.38 -15.95
C GLY A 124 -0.15 -7.13 -15.37
N TYR A 125 0.49 -6.48 -14.38
CA TYR A 125 0.03 -5.20 -13.82
C TYR A 125 0.75 -4.02 -14.49
N SER A 126 0.14 -2.85 -14.44
CA SER A 126 0.75 -1.62 -14.93
C SER A 126 1.49 -0.87 -13.83
N PHE A 127 2.66 -0.34 -14.20
CA PHE A 127 3.47 0.53 -13.36
C PHE A 127 3.84 1.81 -14.13
N THR A 128 3.73 2.96 -13.47
CA THR A 128 4.24 4.23 -14.00
C THR A 128 4.78 5.10 -12.85
N GLY A 129 5.96 5.65 -13.04
CA GLY A 129 6.49 6.69 -12.18
C GLY A 129 6.34 8.04 -12.86
N TYR A 130 5.71 8.98 -12.16
CA TYR A 130 5.52 10.37 -12.59
C TYR A 130 6.48 11.27 -11.83
N SER A 131 7.27 12.09 -12.55
CA SER A 131 8.19 13.01 -11.90
C SER A 131 7.87 14.44 -12.34
N GLU A 132 7.76 15.35 -11.37
CA GLU A 132 7.59 16.78 -11.67
C GLU A 132 8.86 17.31 -12.31
N ASP A 133 8.72 18.22 -13.27
CA ASP A 133 9.78 18.80 -14.09
C ASP A 133 10.64 17.79 -14.88
N LEU A 134 10.20 16.53 -15.03
CA LEU A 134 10.82 15.63 -16.00
C LEU A 134 10.52 16.17 -17.41
N PRO A 135 11.55 16.44 -18.25
CA PRO A 135 11.31 17.18 -19.50
C PRO A 135 10.59 16.37 -20.60
N ARG A 136 10.70 15.05 -20.56
CA ARG A 136 10.04 14.13 -21.50
C ARG A 136 10.03 12.70 -20.99
N PRO A 137 9.15 11.83 -21.48
CA PRO A 137 9.13 10.40 -21.12
C PRO A 137 10.49 9.73 -21.26
N GLY A 138 10.87 8.91 -20.28
CA GLY A 138 12.09 8.13 -20.29
C GLY A 138 13.40 8.90 -20.19
N TRP A 139 13.34 10.21 -19.89
CA TRP A 139 14.56 11.02 -19.75
C TRP A 139 15.40 10.54 -18.55
N ARG A 140 16.73 10.47 -18.71
CA ARG A 140 17.66 9.88 -17.74
C ARG A 140 18.77 10.84 -17.27
N GLY A 141 18.67 12.13 -17.58
CA GLY A 141 19.59 13.14 -17.07
C GLY A 141 19.47 13.33 -15.57
N CYS A 142 20.47 13.95 -14.96
CA CYS A 142 20.58 14.02 -13.51
C CYS A 142 19.72 15.11 -12.89
N THR A 143 19.55 16.25 -13.55
CA THR A 143 18.80 17.41 -13.07
C THR A 143 18.12 18.16 -14.21
N HIS A 144 16.95 18.73 -13.94
CA HIS A 144 16.24 19.61 -14.90
C HIS A 144 15.41 20.64 -14.13
N GLY A 145 15.18 21.84 -14.71
CA GLY A 145 14.35 22.88 -14.14
C GLY A 145 15.08 23.80 -13.13
N GLY A 146 16.40 23.71 -13.01
CA GLY A 146 17.20 24.57 -12.13
C GLY A 146 17.01 24.28 -10.64
N HIS A 147 17.18 25.32 -9.80
CA HIS A 147 16.98 25.22 -8.36
C HIS A 147 15.53 24.84 -8.02
N GLY A 148 15.32 23.87 -7.17
CA GLY A 148 13.98 23.38 -6.84
C GLY A 148 13.36 22.44 -7.87
N GLY A 149 14.04 22.13 -8.99
CA GLY A 149 13.52 21.29 -10.08
C GLY A 149 13.70 19.78 -9.86
N TYR A 150 13.57 19.03 -10.96
CA TYR A 150 13.74 17.58 -10.99
C TYR A 150 15.16 17.13 -10.64
N VAL A 151 15.27 16.05 -9.87
CA VAL A 151 16.53 15.34 -9.63
C VAL A 151 16.33 13.84 -9.80
N ARG A 152 17.20 13.20 -10.60
CA ARG A 152 17.14 11.76 -10.88
C ARG A 152 17.38 10.90 -9.64
N ARG A 153 18.14 11.38 -8.65
CA ARG A 153 18.44 10.62 -7.42
C ARG A 153 17.20 10.25 -6.62
N HIS A 154 16.07 10.98 -6.80
CA HIS A 154 14.78 10.67 -6.18
C HIS A 154 13.91 9.72 -7.02
N VAL A 155 14.36 9.35 -8.21
CA VAL A 155 13.59 8.58 -9.19
C VAL A 155 14.18 7.16 -9.32
N PRO A 156 13.79 6.19 -8.48
CA PRO A 156 14.49 4.91 -8.39
C PRO A 156 14.40 4.07 -9.66
N TRP A 157 13.25 4.08 -10.35
CA TRP A 157 13.00 3.19 -11.50
C TRP A 157 13.92 3.44 -12.69
N VAL A 158 14.42 4.67 -12.88
CA VAL A 158 15.31 4.99 -14.01
C VAL A 158 16.71 4.40 -13.89
N ASN A 159 17.06 3.87 -12.72
CA ASN A 159 18.35 3.24 -12.45
C ASN A 159 18.39 1.76 -12.84
N PHE A 160 17.22 1.15 -13.11
CA PHE A 160 17.10 -0.26 -13.50
C PHE A 160 16.88 -0.39 -15.01
N SER A 161 17.69 -1.21 -15.69
CA SER A 161 17.60 -1.38 -17.15
C SER A 161 16.39 -2.21 -17.59
N ASN A 162 15.79 -2.99 -16.68
CA ASN A 162 14.61 -3.81 -16.93
C ASN A 162 13.27 -3.12 -16.67
N VAL A 163 13.27 -1.84 -16.28
CA VAL A 163 12.06 -1.00 -16.26
C VAL A 163 12.00 -0.24 -17.58
N PRO A 164 10.92 -0.38 -18.37
CA PRO A 164 10.80 0.31 -19.65
C PRO A 164 10.88 1.83 -19.49
N ALA A 165 11.55 2.52 -20.40
CA ALA A 165 11.65 3.97 -20.41
C ALA A 165 10.25 4.65 -20.44
N SER A 166 9.28 4.03 -21.11
CA SER A 166 7.89 4.48 -21.16
C SER A 166 7.17 4.47 -19.80
N ALA A 167 7.68 3.73 -18.81
CA ALA A 167 7.16 3.76 -17.45
C ALA A 167 7.59 5.01 -16.64
N SER A 168 8.53 5.80 -17.16
CA SER A 168 8.95 7.07 -16.56
C SER A 168 8.33 8.24 -17.31
N GLN A 169 7.39 8.95 -16.69
CA GLN A 169 6.59 9.98 -17.30
C GLN A 169 6.75 11.33 -16.58
N PRO A 170 6.68 12.45 -17.32
CA PRO A 170 6.54 13.76 -16.67
C PRO A 170 5.21 13.84 -15.92
N TYR A 171 5.19 14.54 -14.78
CA TYR A 171 3.97 14.70 -13.98
C TYR A 171 2.82 15.35 -14.77
N THR A 172 3.11 16.11 -15.80
CA THR A 172 2.10 16.67 -16.71
C THR A 172 1.26 15.60 -17.44
N ALA A 173 1.76 14.36 -17.51
CA ALA A 173 1.05 13.20 -18.05
C ALA A 173 0.19 12.47 -17.02
N PHE A 174 0.16 12.94 -15.76
CA PHE A 174 -0.66 12.32 -14.71
C PHE A 174 -2.16 12.40 -15.07
N PRO A 175 -2.90 11.27 -15.06
CA PRO A 175 -4.27 11.22 -15.55
C PRO A 175 -5.24 12.09 -14.73
N ARG A 176 -6.06 12.90 -15.40
CA ARG A 176 -7.18 13.62 -14.77
C ARG A 176 -8.36 12.70 -14.46
N ASP A 177 -8.54 11.65 -15.25
CA ASP A 177 -9.47 10.55 -14.98
C ASP A 177 -8.70 9.47 -14.22
N TYR A 178 -8.96 9.35 -12.93
CA TYR A 178 -8.23 8.43 -12.04
C TYR A 178 -8.42 6.94 -12.38
N ARG A 179 -9.47 6.58 -13.12
CA ARG A 179 -9.66 5.22 -13.64
C ARG A 179 -8.60 4.80 -14.65
N LYS A 180 -7.85 5.77 -15.19
CA LYS A 180 -6.75 5.55 -16.15
C LYS A 180 -5.38 5.48 -15.47
N LEU A 181 -5.32 5.57 -14.15
CA LEU A 181 -4.08 5.37 -13.41
C LEU A 181 -3.54 3.95 -13.63
N PRO A 182 -2.23 3.74 -13.57
CA PRO A 182 -1.68 2.39 -13.52
C PRO A 182 -2.05 1.70 -12.21
N THR A 183 -1.88 0.38 -12.16
CA THR A 183 -2.09 -0.41 -10.95
C THR A 183 -1.26 0.13 -9.78
N VAL A 184 0.01 0.45 -10.01
CA VAL A 184 0.86 1.16 -9.04
C VAL A 184 1.50 2.36 -9.71
N ALA A 185 1.29 3.52 -9.12
CA ALA A 185 1.90 4.78 -9.53
C ALA A 185 2.79 5.33 -8.42
N PHE A 186 3.98 5.78 -8.79
CA PHE A 186 4.79 6.66 -7.94
C PHE A 186 4.71 8.09 -8.45
N VAL A 187 4.64 9.04 -7.54
CA VAL A 187 4.82 10.47 -7.86
C VAL A 187 5.98 11.01 -7.06
N ILE A 188 6.94 11.58 -7.77
CA ILE A 188 8.09 12.28 -7.20
C ILE A 188 7.92 13.75 -7.54
N PRO A 189 7.61 14.61 -6.56
CA PRO A 189 7.59 16.06 -6.75
C PRO A 189 8.99 16.58 -7.07
N ASN A 190 9.08 17.81 -7.54
CA ASN A 190 10.35 18.51 -7.63
C ASN A 190 10.87 18.92 -6.24
N LEU A 191 12.11 19.40 -6.16
CA LEU A 191 12.75 19.74 -4.89
C LEU A 191 12.04 20.86 -4.11
N CYS A 192 11.16 21.64 -4.77
CA CYS A 192 10.36 22.64 -4.08
C CYS A 192 9.10 22.04 -3.46
N HIS A 193 8.45 21.11 -4.15
CA HIS A 193 7.20 20.50 -3.70
C HIS A 193 7.38 19.21 -2.89
N ASP A 194 8.61 18.68 -2.81
CA ASP A 194 8.93 17.55 -1.94
C ASP A 194 9.34 17.94 -0.51
N MET A 195 9.41 19.23 -0.18
CA MET A 195 9.88 19.83 1.08
C MET A 195 11.41 19.95 1.20
N HIS A 196 12.21 19.60 0.18
CA HIS A 196 13.67 19.69 0.26
C HIS A 196 14.14 21.15 0.25
N ASP A 197 13.92 21.87 -0.84
CA ASP A 197 14.47 23.22 -1.07
C ASP A 197 13.54 24.35 -0.65
N CYS A 198 12.21 24.12 -0.61
CA CYS A 198 11.21 25.14 -0.33
C CYS A 198 10.51 24.92 1.02
N PRO A 199 9.85 25.96 1.57
CA PRO A 199 9.09 25.82 2.80
C PRO A 199 8.02 24.74 2.71
N LYS A 200 7.85 23.95 3.80
CA LYS A 200 6.84 22.87 3.85
C LYS A 200 5.42 23.30 3.50
N ALA A 201 5.06 24.56 3.73
CA ALA A 201 3.76 25.09 3.35
C ALA A 201 3.52 25.08 1.83
N ASN A 202 4.57 25.23 1.02
CA ASN A 202 4.49 25.16 -0.45
C ASN A 202 4.14 23.74 -0.87
N ALA A 203 4.85 22.75 -0.32
CA ALA A 203 4.58 21.34 -0.58
C ALA A 203 3.20 20.91 -0.08
N ASP A 204 2.78 21.33 1.12
CA ASP A 204 1.46 21.02 1.65
C ASP A 204 0.33 21.56 0.77
N ALA A 205 0.48 22.81 0.29
CA ALA A 205 -0.49 23.42 -0.63
C ALA A 205 -0.52 22.70 -1.98
N TRP A 206 0.64 22.33 -2.52
CA TRP A 206 0.74 21.55 -3.75
C TRP A 206 0.10 20.17 -3.60
N LEU A 207 0.42 19.45 -2.53
CA LEU A 207 -0.16 18.12 -2.22
C LEU A 207 -1.69 18.19 -2.14
N ARG A 208 -2.23 19.20 -1.45
CA ARG A 208 -3.68 19.43 -1.36
C ARG A 208 -4.29 19.66 -2.73
N LYS A 209 -3.69 20.54 -3.53
CA LYS A 209 -4.16 20.88 -4.88
C LYS A 209 -4.21 19.63 -5.78
N GLU A 210 -3.14 18.85 -5.77
CA GLU A 210 -2.98 17.73 -6.70
C GLU A 210 -3.73 16.45 -6.22
N PHE A 211 -3.77 16.17 -4.91
CA PHE A 211 -4.22 14.85 -4.43
C PHE A 211 -5.47 14.85 -3.55
N ALA A 212 -6.00 15.98 -3.07
CA ALA A 212 -7.20 15.96 -2.24
C ALA A 212 -8.39 15.29 -2.96
N ARG A 213 -8.56 15.56 -4.25
CA ARG A 213 -9.62 14.94 -5.07
C ARG A 213 -9.38 13.43 -5.27
N TYR A 214 -8.13 13.03 -5.49
CA TYR A 214 -7.80 11.60 -5.60
C TYR A 214 -8.04 10.87 -4.29
N VAL A 215 -7.63 11.40 -3.15
CA VAL A 215 -7.86 10.81 -1.83
C VAL A 215 -9.36 10.63 -1.55
N ALA A 216 -10.18 11.62 -1.89
CA ALA A 216 -11.63 11.52 -1.76
C ALA A 216 -12.21 10.43 -2.67
N TRP A 217 -11.77 10.38 -3.93
CA TRP A 217 -12.18 9.37 -4.90
C TRP A 217 -11.74 7.96 -4.49
N ALA A 218 -10.51 7.78 -4.03
CA ALA A 218 -9.95 6.50 -3.64
C ALA A 218 -10.73 5.80 -2.51
N LYS A 219 -11.34 6.58 -1.61
CA LYS A 219 -12.19 6.03 -0.51
C LYS A 219 -13.39 5.22 -1.00
N THR A 220 -13.87 5.49 -2.21
CA THR A 220 -15.07 4.86 -2.80
C THR A 220 -14.75 3.98 -4.02
N HIS A 221 -13.50 3.93 -4.47
CA HIS A 221 -13.07 3.27 -5.71
C HIS A 221 -11.86 2.36 -5.46
N ASN A 222 -12.00 1.35 -4.64
CA ASN A 222 -10.99 0.28 -4.41
C ASN A 222 -9.53 0.71 -4.68
N SER A 223 -9.14 1.90 -4.18
CA SER A 223 -7.85 2.50 -4.47
C SER A 223 -7.23 3.08 -3.21
N LEU A 224 -5.90 3.20 -3.21
CA LEU A 224 -5.13 3.70 -2.08
C LEU A 224 -4.27 4.90 -2.46
N PHE A 225 -4.07 5.77 -1.49
CA PHE A 225 -3.09 6.85 -1.49
C PHE A 225 -2.09 6.60 -0.35
N VAL A 226 -0.80 6.68 -0.65
CA VAL A 226 0.29 6.60 0.32
C VAL A 226 1.12 7.86 0.21
N LEU A 227 1.26 8.57 1.32
CA LEU A 227 2.22 9.64 1.48
C LEU A 227 3.33 9.15 2.40
N THR A 228 4.58 9.22 1.96
CA THR A 228 5.75 8.87 2.77
C THR A 228 6.90 9.82 2.49
N PHE A 229 7.95 9.71 3.28
CA PHE A 229 9.19 10.45 3.12
C PHE A 229 10.33 9.47 2.88
N ASP A 230 11.40 9.94 2.28
CA ASP A 230 12.61 9.12 2.01
C ASP A 230 13.44 8.90 3.28
N GLU A 231 13.71 9.98 4.01
CA GLU A 231 14.49 10.01 5.24
C GLU A 231 14.09 11.19 6.13
N ASP A 232 14.58 11.23 7.36
CA ASP A 232 14.45 12.40 8.22
C ASP A 232 15.54 13.46 7.89
N ASN A 233 15.65 14.48 8.72
CA ASN A 233 16.66 15.51 8.62
C ASN A 233 17.90 15.21 9.49
N GLN A 234 18.25 13.94 9.70
CA GLN A 234 19.39 13.43 10.50
C GLN A 234 19.30 13.74 12.00
N THR A 235 18.11 13.92 12.56
CA THR A 235 17.94 14.35 13.96
C THR A 235 17.04 13.46 14.81
N ASP A 236 16.33 12.47 14.23
CA ASP A 236 15.32 11.67 14.95
C ASP A 236 15.39 10.17 14.59
N GLY A 237 16.58 9.65 14.36
CA GLY A 237 16.80 8.23 14.09
C GLY A 237 16.04 7.71 12.87
N ASN A 238 15.86 8.56 11.88
CA ASN A 238 15.14 8.29 10.63
C ASN A 238 13.64 8.05 10.80
N HIS A 239 13.03 8.64 11.83
CA HIS A 239 11.60 8.60 12.09
C HIS A 239 10.85 9.56 11.17
N ILE A 240 10.11 9.03 10.20
CA ILE A 240 9.48 9.78 9.11
C ILE A 240 7.96 9.68 9.09
N PRO A 241 7.25 10.71 8.56
CA PRO A 241 5.80 10.62 8.38
C PRO A 241 5.43 9.60 7.30
N THR A 242 4.46 8.75 7.59
CA THR A 242 3.84 7.88 6.58
C THR A 242 2.36 7.74 6.88
N VAL A 243 1.53 8.04 5.88
CA VAL A 243 0.08 8.00 5.97
C VAL A 243 -0.49 7.23 4.80
N VAL A 244 -1.44 6.35 5.07
CA VAL A 244 -2.21 5.65 4.03
C VAL A 244 -3.67 6.05 4.12
N ALA A 245 -4.29 6.37 2.99
CA ALA A 245 -5.72 6.69 2.89
C ALA A 245 -6.34 5.96 1.69
N GLY A 246 -7.67 5.80 1.70
CA GLY A 246 -8.39 5.19 0.58
C GLY A 246 -9.39 4.14 1.02
N ALA A 247 -9.75 3.26 0.11
CA ALA A 247 -10.78 2.24 0.34
C ALA A 247 -10.39 1.28 1.46
N GLY A 248 -11.31 1.05 2.40
CA GLY A 248 -11.11 0.11 3.51
C GLY A 248 -10.13 0.56 4.59
N ILE A 249 -9.47 1.70 4.43
CA ILE A 249 -8.56 2.25 5.43
C ILE A 249 -9.37 2.91 6.56
N LYS A 250 -9.16 2.44 7.78
CA LYS A 250 -9.78 3.03 8.97
C LYS A 250 -8.87 4.13 9.52
N PRO A 251 -9.40 5.37 9.72
CA PRO A 251 -8.66 6.43 10.39
C PRO A 251 -8.20 5.98 11.77
N SER A 252 -6.90 5.95 11.99
CA SER A 252 -6.31 5.58 13.28
C SER A 252 -4.80 5.86 13.31
N ARG A 253 -4.25 5.88 14.52
CA ARG A 253 -2.80 5.85 14.76
C ARG A 253 -2.34 4.39 14.85
N TYR A 254 -1.38 4.00 14.05
CA TYR A 254 -0.83 2.64 14.00
C TYR A 254 0.61 2.65 14.55
N PRO A 255 0.83 2.18 15.79
CA PRO A 255 2.12 2.30 16.46
C PRO A 255 3.08 1.13 16.16
N ALA A 256 2.71 0.20 15.28
CA ALA A 256 3.61 -0.88 14.89
C ALA A 256 4.80 -0.30 14.12
N ARG A 257 6.03 -0.69 14.52
CA ARG A 257 7.24 -0.30 13.79
C ARG A 257 7.16 -0.82 12.35
N ALA A 258 7.44 0.06 11.40
CA ALA A 258 7.49 -0.23 9.98
C ALA A 258 8.60 0.57 9.30
N THR A 259 8.97 0.16 8.09
CA THR A 259 10.01 0.79 7.28
C THR A 259 9.62 0.75 5.80
N HIS A 260 10.45 1.32 4.93
CA HIS A 260 10.28 1.22 3.47
C HIS A 260 10.21 -0.25 3.00
N TYR A 261 10.98 -1.16 3.62
CA TYR A 261 10.89 -2.58 3.31
C TYR A 261 9.52 -3.16 3.66
N GLY A 262 8.91 -2.72 4.76
CA GLY A 262 7.56 -3.11 5.15
C GLY A 262 6.48 -2.57 4.20
N LEU A 263 6.65 -1.34 3.71
CA LEU A 263 5.77 -0.76 2.69
C LEU A 263 5.89 -1.52 1.36
N LEU A 264 7.13 -1.79 0.90
CA LEU A 264 7.35 -2.61 -0.30
C LEU A 264 6.74 -4.01 -0.14
N ARG A 265 6.96 -4.67 1.02
CA ARG A 265 6.37 -5.98 1.32
C ARG A 265 4.84 -5.93 1.22
N THR A 266 4.22 -4.89 1.74
CA THR A 266 2.77 -4.71 1.67
C THR A 266 2.28 -4.64 0.23
N LEU A 267 2.96 -3.86 -0.62
CA LEU A 267 2.66 -3.79 -2.05
C LEU A 267 2.84 -5.14 -2.75
N GLN A 268 3.93 -5.84 -2.45
CA GLN A 268 4.17 -7.17 -3.01
C GLN A 268 3.09 -8.18 -2.60
N ASP A 269 2.70 -8.19 -1.33
CA ASP A 269 1.64 -9.08 -0.84
C ASP A 269 0.27 -8.75 -1.47
N MET A 270 -0.06 -7.46 -1.68
CA MET A 270 -1.30 -7.01 -2.33
C MET A 270 -1.45 -7.58 -3.75
N TYR A 271 -0.35 -7.68 -4.48
CA TYR A 271 -0.36 -8.12 -5.89
C TYR A 271 0.16 -9.54 -6.10
N GLY A 272 0.38 -10.30 -5.02
CA GLY A 272 0.88 -11.69 -5.10
C GLY A 272 2.29 -11.78 -5.66
N LEU A 273 3.10 -10.74 -5.50
CA LEU A 273 4.47 -10.69 -5.97
C LEU A 273 5.43 -11.33 -4.96
N ARG A 274 6.49 -11.96 -5.47
CA ARG A 274 7.53 -12.51 -4.61
C ARG A 274 8.32 -11.38 -3.92
N PRO A 275 8.45 -11.36 -2.59
CA PRO A 275 9.25 -10.35 -1.90
C PRO A 275 10.70 -10.32 -2.38
N THR A 276 11.29 -9.11 -2.49
CA THR A 276 12.66 -8.88 -2.96
C THR A 276 13.55 -8.31 -1.85
N GLY A 277 14.81 -8.72 -1.85
CA GLY A 277 15.79 -8.21 -0.90
C GLY A 277 15.30 -8.30 0.56
N LEU A 278 15.49 -7.25 1.33
CA LEU A 278 15.11 -7.19 2.75
C LEU A 278 13.60 -7.08 2.98
N SER A 279 12.79 -6.80 1.95
CA SER A 279 11.34 -6.88 2.09
C SER A 279 10.86 -8.31 2.38
N ALA A 280 11.65 -9.33 2.03
CA ALA A 280 11.32 -10.74 2.33
C ALA A 280 11.21 -11.04 3.83
N GLY A 281 12.04 -10.38 4.64
CA GLY A 281 12.03 -10.50 6.11
C GLY A 281 11.21 -9.42 6.81
N ALA A 282 10.68 -8.44 6.08
CA ALA A 282 9.91 -7.35 6.66
C ALA A 282 8.45 -7.74 6.91
N ALA A 283 7.89 -7.28 8.03
CA ALA A 283 6.46 -7.40 8.28
C ALA A 283 5.69 -6.41 7.39
N PRO A 284 4.54 -6.82 6.78
CA PRO A 284 3.69 -5.90 6.06
C PRO A 284 3.03 -4.88 7.02
N LEU A 285 2.62 -3.73 6.47
CA LEU A 285 2.00 -2.66 7.24
C LEU A 285 0.72 -3.14 7.90
N ARG A 286 0.62 -2.99 9.22
CA ARG A 286 -0.61 -3.25 9.96
C ARG A 286 -1.62 -2.12 9.70
N GLY A 287 -2.91 -2.48 9.55
CA GLY A 287 -3.96 -1.50 9.29
C GLY A 287 -4.12 -1.10 7.81
N VAL A 288 -3.23 -1.54 6.94
CA VAL A 288 -3.32 -1.35 5.48
C VAL A 288 -3.80 -2.65 4.84
N ARG A 289 -4.94 -3.16 5.30
CA ARG A 289 -5.62 -4.29 4.64
C ARG A 289 -6.70 -3.73 3.75
N VAL A 290 -6.54 -3.91 2.45
CA VAL A 290 -7.58 -3.61 1.47
C VAL A 290 -8.58 -4.75 1.51
N GLY A 291 -9.80 -4.46 1.97
CA GLY A 291 -10.96 -5.31 1.86
C GLY A 291 -10.93 -6.64 2.64
N ARG A 292 -11.53 -6.68 3.79
CA ARG A 292 -12.31 -7.82 4.29
C ARG A 292 -13.78 -7.47 4.31
#